data_92025276136666fca007acd130218f39
#
_entry.id   92025276136666fca007acd130218f39
#
_cell.length_a   1.000
_cell.length_b   1.000
_cell.length_c   1.000
_cell.angle_alpha   90.00
_cell.angle_beta   90.00
_cell.angle_gamma   90.00
#
_symmetry.space_group_name_H-M   'P 1'
#
loop_
_entity.id
_entity.type
_entity.pdbx_description
1 polymer ?
#
loop_
_entity_poly.entity_id
_entity_poly.type
_entity_poly.pdbx_seq_one_letter_code
_entity_poly.pdbx_strand_id
1 'polypeptide(L)'
;MLRELEDPTIWNDQSRAQAIAKEKGSLENTIGVFDRLAEQLDDAKAMLDLAVEADDESLLLDVQAELDSAETALANLEFRRMFSHPMDPNPCFLEIQSGSGGTEAQDWASMLLRMYLRWIERHGFKAELMEV
;
A
#
# COMPACT_ATOMS: atom_id res chain seq x y z
N MET A 1 -21.08 -0.20 -10.47
CA MET A 1 -19.77 -0.73 -10.90
C MET A 1 -19.83 -2.18 -11.40
N LEU A 2 -20.14 -3.22 -10.58
CA LEU A 2 -20.28 -4.60 -11.10
C LEU A 2 -21.35 -4.71 -12.20
N ARG A 3 -22.52 -4.09 -12.01
CA ARG A 3 -23.59 -4.03 -13.03
C ARG A 3 -23.20 -3.28 -14.30
N GLU A 4 -22.29 -2.33 -14.23
CA GLU A 4 -21.80 -1.60 -15.41
C GLU A 4 -20.81 -2.44 -16.22
N LEU A 5 -20.00 -3.30 -15.58
CA LEU A 5 -19.12 -4.23 -16.28
C LEU A 5 -19.87 -5.39 -16.96
N GLU A 6 -21.09 -5.65 -16.52
CA GLU A 6 -21.98 -6.64 -17.14
C GLU A 6 -22.68 -6.10 -18.40
N ASP A 7 -22.64 -4.76 -18.62
CA ASP A 7 -23.22 -4.14 -19.80
C ASP A 7 -22.29 -4.34 -21.02
N PRO A 8 -22.72 -5.06 -22.06
CA PRO A 8 -21.91 -5.29 -23.25
C PRO A 8 -21.47 -4.00 -23.96
N THR A 9 -22.18 -2.89 -23.76
CA THR A 9 -21.87 -1.60 -24.41
C THR A 9 -20.62 -0.93 -23.87
N ILE A 10 -20.20 -1.25 -22.64
CA ILE A 10 -18.97 -0.71 -22.03
C ILE A 10 -17.72 -1.10 -22.81
N TRP A 11 -17.72 -2.30 -23.38
CA TRP A 11 -16.58 -2.81 -24.15
C TRP A 11 -16.34 -2.06 -25.47
N ASN A 12 -17.30 -1.25 -25.91
CA ASN A 12 -17.16 -0.38 -27.07
C ASN A 12 -16.35 0.90 -26.75
N ASP A 13 -16.23 1.27 -25.45
CA ASP A 13 -15.38 2.36 -24.97
C ASP A 13 -14.25 1.80 -24.11
N GLN A 14 -13.11 1.54 -24.75
CA GLN A 14 -11.94 0.94 -24.13
C GLN A 14 -11.38 1.78 -22.97
N SER A 15 -11.45 3.10 -23.07
CA SER A 15 -10.93 4.00 -22.03
C SER A 15 -11.80 3.95 -20.77
N ARG A 16 -13.11 3.91 -20.93
CA ARG A 16 -14.07 3.77 -19.85
C ARG A 16 -13.98 2.38 -19.19
N ALA A 17 -13.89 1.33 -20.00
CA ALA A 17 -13.72 -0.03 -19.50
C ALA A 17 -12.45 -0.19 -18.65
N GLN A 18 -11.32 0.39 -19.10
CA GLN A 18 -10.06 0.39 -18.34
C GLN A 18 -10.16 1.18 -17.03
N ALA A 19 -10.82 2.35 -17.05
CA ALA A 19 -11.01 3.16 -15.84
C ALA A 19 -11.82 2.38 -14.78
N ILE A 20 -12.93 1.77 -15.18
CA ILE A 20 -13.78 0.98 -14.29
C ILE A 20 -13.04 -0.27 -13.79
N ALA A 21 -12.28 -0.96 -14.65
CA ALA A 21 -11.50 -2.12 -14.25
C ALA A 21 -10.41 -1.75 -13.23
N LYS A 22 -9.73 -0.62 -13.42
CA LYS A 22 -8.72 -0.10 -12.50
C LYS A 22 -9.34 0.25 -11.13
N GLU A 23 -10.48 0.95 -11.14
CA GLU A 23 -11.20 1.31 -9.92
C GLU A 23 -11.70 0.07 -9.18
N LYS A 24 -12.27 -0.90 -9.90
CA LYS A 24 -12.69 -2.19 -9.35
C LYS A 24 -11.51 -2.90 -8.67
N GLY A 25 -10.37 -3.04 -9.36
CA GLY A 25 -9.18 -3.68 -8.80
C GLY A 25 -8.66 -2.98 -7.54
N SER A 26 -8.71 -1.65 -7.49
CA SER A 26 -8.34 -0.87 -6.30
C SER A 26 -9.27 -1.14 -5.12
N LEU A 27 -10.59 -1.16 -5.37
CA LEU A 27 -11.59 -1.45 -4.34
C LEU A 27 -11.50 -2.90 -3.85
N GLU A 28 -11.38 -3.87 -4.76
CA GLU A 28 -11.21 -5.28 -4.40
C GLU A 28 -9.95 -5.53 -3.56
N ASN A 29 -8.85 -4.86 -3.90
CA ASN A 29 -7.63 -4.94 -3.10
C ASN A 29 -7.84 -4.37 -1.69
N THR A 30 -8.54 -3.24 -1.57
CA THR A 30 -8.82 -2.62 -0.27
C THR A 30 -9.74 -3.52 0.56
N ILE A 31 -10.85 -4.00 -0.02
CA ILE A 31 -11.78 -4.91 0.64
C ILE A 31 -11.05 -6.19 1.08
N GLY A 32 -10.25 -6.79 0.19
CA GLY A 32 -9.50 -8.01 0.50
C GLY A 32 -8.45 -7.84 1.62
N VAL A 33 -7.95 -6.62 1.87
CA VAL A 33 -7.10 -6.36 3.04
C VAL A 33 -7.95 -6.28 4.31
N PHE A 34 -9.14 -5.65 4.27
CA PHE A 34 -10.07 -5.62 5.38
C PHE A 34 -10.56 -7.00 5.78
N ASP A 35 -10.95 -7.82 4.79
CA ASP A 35 -11.45 -9.17 5.03
C ASP A 35 -10.37 -10.04 5.70
N ARG A 36 -9.12 -9.96 5.22
CA ARG A 36 -7.98 -10.67 5.84
C ARG A 36 -7.69 -10.20 7.26
N LEU A 37 -7.80 -8.89 7.53
CA LEU A 37 -7.63 -8.38 8.90
C LEU A 37 -8.73 -8.87 9.83
N ALA A 38 -9.97 -8.91 9.36
CA ALA A 38 -11.09 -9.43 10.14
C ALA A 38 -10.89 -10.93 10.46
N GLU A 39 -10.52 -11.73 9.45
CA GLU A 39 -10.22 -13.16 9.61
C GLU A 39 -9.06 -13.38 10.59
N GLN A 40 -7.96 -12.63 10.45
CA GLN A 40 -6.80 -12.70 11.34
C GLN A 40 -7.15 -12.37 12.80
N LEU A 41 -8.04 -11.39 13.04
CA LEU A 41 -8.51 -11.08 14.38
C LEU A 41 -9.43 -12.18 14.95
N ASP A 42 -10.28 -12.77 14.13
CA ASP A 42 -11.13 -13.90 14.54
C ASP A 42 -10.29 -15.13 14.88
N ASP A 43 -9.25 -15.42 14.09
CA ASP A 43 -8.29 -16.49 14.35
C ASP A 43 -7.50 -16.25 15.64
N ALA A 44 -6.96 -15.04 15.83
CA ALA A 44 -6.24 -14.67 17.05
C ALA A 44 -7.13 -14.83 18.30
N LYS A 45 -8.42 -14.46 18.19
CA LYS A 45 -9.40 -14.65 19.26
C LYS A 45 -9.65 -16.14 19.55
N ALA A 46 -9.83 -16.96 18.52
CA ALA A 46 -10.02 -18.40 18.67
C ALA A 46 -8.78 -19.05 19.31
N MET A 47 -7.56 -18.63 18.92
CA MET A 47 -6.32 -19.11 19.55
C MET A 47 -6.23 -18.69 21.02
N LEU A 48 -6.65 -17.47 21.36
CA LEU A 48 -6.69 -17.00 22.74
C LEU A 48 -7.66 -17.83 23.59
N ASP A 49 -8.86 -18.10 23.06
CA ASP A 49 -9.86 -18.92 23.75
C ASP A 49 -9.32 -20.34 24.01
N LEU A 50 -8.61 -20.95 23.04
CA LEU A 50 -7.94 -22.23 23.19
C LEU A 50 -6.79 -22.19 24.22
N ALA A 51 -5.99 -21.13 24.23
CA ALA A 51 -4.90 -20.96 25.20
C ALA A 51 -5.43 -20.92 26.64
N VAL A 52 -6.56 -20.20 26.84
CA VAL A 52 -7.23 -20.13 28.15
C VAL A 52 -7.83 -21.48 28.56
N GLU A 53 -8.48 -22.20 27.63
CA GLU A 53 -9.10 -23.49 27.92
C GLU A 53 -8.06 -24.57 28.25
N ALA A 54 -6.92 -24.54 27.52
CA ALA A 54 -5.83 -25.50 27.69
C ALA A 54 -4.85 -25.14 28.84
N ASP A 55 -4.97 -23.94 29.42
CA ASP A 55 -3.99 -23.39 30.39
C ASP A 55 -2.55 -23.38 29.81
N ASP A 56 -2.44 -23.06 28.51
CA ASP A 56 -1.20 -23.07 27.73
C ASP A 56 -0.70 -21.66 27.41
N GLU A 57 0.21 -21.16 28.25
CA GLU A 57 0.79 -19.83 28.07
C GLU A 57 1.66 -19.72 26.81
N SER A 58 2.11 -20.84 26.22
CA SER A 58 2.95 -20.79 25.01
C SER A 58 2.19 -20.28 23.80
N LEU A 59 0.89 -20.55 23.71
CA LEU A 59 0.02 -20.02 22.64
C LEU A 59 -0.18 -18.52 22.72
N LEU A 60 0.02 -17.89 23.87
CA LEU A 60 -0.12 -16.44 24.01
C LEU A 60 0.94 -15.66 23.21
N LEU A 61 2.11 -16.25 23.00
CA LEU A 61 3.15 -15.63 22.16
C LEU A 61 2.74 -15.63 20.70
N ASP A 62 2.07 -16.66 20.23
CA ASP A 62 1.58 -16.76 18.87
C ASP A 62 0.42 -15.78 18.66
N VAL A 63 -0.50 -15.68 19.63
CA VAL A 63 -1.58 -14.68 19.62
C VAL A 63 -1.01 -13.26 19.56
N GLN A 64 0.03 -12.95 20.34
CA GLN A 64 0.66 -11.63 20.32
C GLN A 64 1.28 -11.33 18.96
N ALA A 65 1.96 -12.30 18.35
CA ALA A 65 2.57 -12.14 17.03
C ALA A 65 1.51 -11.86 15.93
N GLU A 66 0.37 -12.54 15.99
CA GLU A 66 -0.76 -12.30 15.08
C GLU A 66 -1.35 -10.90 15.27
N LEU A 67 -1.52 -10.44 16.51
CA LEU A 67 -2.02 -9.10 16.81
C LEU A 67 -1.03 -8.02 16.35
N ASP A 68 0.26 -8.17 16.57
CA ASP A 68 1.31 -7.23 16.12
C ASP A 68 1.33 -7.13 14.59
N SER A 69 1.12 -8.26 13.90
CA SER A 69 1.00 -8.32 12.45
C SER A 69 -0.25 -7.57 11.96
N ALA A 70 -1.40 -7.80 12.61
CA ALA A 70 -2.65 -7.12 12.30
C ALA A 70 -2.56 -5.60 12.53
N GLU A 71 -1.93 -5.17 13.63
CA GLU A 71 -1.70 -3.74 13.94
C GLU A 71 -0.84 -3.07 12.85
N THR A 72 0.22 -3.74 12.41
CA THR A 72 1.08 -3.26 11.33
C THR A 72 0.30 -3.11 10.02
N ALA A 73 -0.54 -4.08 9.68
CA ALA A 73 -1.36 -4.05 8.48
C ALA A 73 -2.42 -2.94 8.56
N LEU A 74 -3.04 -2.74 9.73
CA LEU A 74 -3.99 -1.66 9.98
C LEU A 74 -3.32 -0.28 9.83
N ALA A 75 -2.15 -0.08 10.43
CA ALA A 75 -1.39 1.17 10.32
C ALA A 75 -1.07 1.51 8.86
N ASN A 76 -0.75 0.51 8.03
CA ASN A 76 -0.55 0.69 6.61
C ASN A 76 -1.84 1.10 5.86
N LEU A 77 -3.00 0.58 6.26
CA LEU A 77 -4.29 0.99 5.70
C LEU A 77 -4.64 2.42 6.08
N GLU A 78 -4.43 2.79 7.35
CA GLU A 78 -4.66 4.14 7.84
C GLU A 78 -3.74 5.14 7.12
N PHE A 79 -2.47 4.79 6.93
CA PHE A 79 -1.53 5.60 6.15
C PHE A 79 -2.02 5.81 4.72
N ARG A 80 -2.45 4.74 4.03
CA ARG A 80 -3.01 4.85 2.67
C ARG A 80 -4.25 5.72 2.61
N ARG A 81 -5.09 5.70 3.64
CA ARG A 81 -6.28 6.55 3.73
C ARG A 81 -5.95 8.04 3.75
N MET A 82 -4.78 8.44 4.27
CA MET A 82 -4.33 9.83 4.27
C MET A 82 -4.08 10.36 2.84
N PHE A 83 -3.79 9.46 1.88
CA PHE A 83 -3.59 9.75 0.47
C PHE A 83 -4.84 9.38 -0.33
N SER A 84 -5.91 10.14 -0.15
CA SER A 84 -7.22 9.88 -0.78
C SER A 84 -7.62 10.94 -1.81
N HIS A 85 -6.73 11.89 -2.12
CA HIS A 85 -7.01 12.91 -3.12
C HIS A 85 -6.99 12.28 -4.54
N PRO A 86 -7.87 12.70 -5.47
CA PRO A 86 -7.92 12.14 -6.81
C PRO A 86 -6.61 12.21 -7.61
N MET A 87 -5.70 13.12 -7.22
CA MET A 87 -4.40 13.29 -7.87
C MET A 87 -3.31 12.37 -7.30
N ASP A 88 -3.48 11.80 -6.10
CA ASP A 88 -2.45 11.01 -5.41
C ASP A 88 -1.98 9.76 -6.20
N PRO A 89 -2.85 9.06 -6.95
CA PRO A 89 -2.41 7.92 -7.76
C PRO A 89 -1.74 8.30 -9.09
N ASN A 90 -1.63 9.59 -9.40
CA ASN A 90 -1.04 10.05 -10.65
C ASN A 90 0.49 10.10 -10.59
N PRO A 91 1.17 10.00 -11.74
CA PRO A 91 2.61 10.28 -11.83
C PRO A 91 2.95 11.69 -11.34
N CYS A 92 4.12 11.85 -10.76
CA CYS A 92 4.61 13.15 -10.30
C CYS A 92 6.02 13.42 -10.83
N PHE A 93 6.41 14.69 -10.81
CA PHE A 93 7.79 15.11 -11.00
C PHE A 93 8.42 15.33 -9.62
N LEU A 94 9.62 14.79 -9.44
CA LEU A 94 10.45 15.01 -8.27
C LEU A 94 11.69 15.79 -8.71
N GLU A 95 11.86 16.98 -8.14
CA GLU A 95 13.01 17.83 -8.39
C GLU A 95 13.87 17.90 -7.13
N ILE A 96 15.18 17.73 -7.32
CA ILE A 96 16.18 17.80 -6.24
C ILE A 96 17.22 18.83 -6.63
N GLN A 97 17.26 19.93 -5.91
CA GLN A 97 18.22 21.01 -6.17
C GLN A 97 19.23 21.12 -5.03
N SER A 98 20.51 21.23 -5.39
CA SER A 98 21.54 21.58 -4.42
C SER A 98 21.41 23.04 -4.01
N GLY A 99 21.46 23.32 -2.70
CA GLY A 99 21.52 24.68 -2.17
C GLY A 99 22.89 25.35 -2.36
N SER A 100 23.12 26.47 -1.70
CA SER A 100 24.33 27.28 -1.81
C SER A 100 25.56 26.68 -1.09
N GLY A 101 25.50 25.46 -0.61
CA GLY A 101 26.54 24.77 0.19
C GLY A 101 27.73 24.21 -0.60
N GLY A 102 27.89 24.56 -1.86
CA GLY A 102 29.01 24.07 -2.69
C GLY A 102 29.00 22.56 -2.93
N THR A 103 30.19 21.95 -3.00
CA THR A 103 30.36 20.53 -3.33
C THR A 103 29.60 19.58 -2.39
N GLU A 104 29.59 19.88 -1.08
CA GLU A 104 28.88 19.05 -0.09
C GLU A 104 27.35 19.04 -0.33
N ALA A 105 26.78 20.17 -0.75
CA ALA A 105 25.37 20.24 -1.09
C ALA A 105 25.04 19.46 -2.35
N GLN A 106 25.96 19.44 -3.33
CA GLN A 106 25.83 18.63 -4.55
C GLN A 106 25.92 17.12 -4.24
N ASP A 107 26.87 16.73 -3.38
CA ASP A 107 26.99 15.36 -2.91
C ASP A 107 25.72 14.89 -2.18
N TRP A 108 25.17 15.75 -1.31
CA TRP A 108 23.93 15.46 -0.62
C TRP A 108 22.75 15.28 -1.59
N ALA A 109 22.61 16.18 -2.58
CA ALA A 109 21.58 16.05 -3.61
C ALA A 109 21.71 14.71 -4.38
N SER A 110 22.95 14.31 -4.72
CA SER A 110 23.24 13.04 -5.37
C SER A 110 22.90 11.83 -4.47
N MET A 111 23.10 11.93 -3.17
CA MET A 111 22.70 10.91 -2.20
C MET A 111 21.17 10.77 -2.14
N LEU A 112 20.44 11.89 -2.10
CA LEU A 112 18.98 11.91 -2.12
C LEU A 112 18.42 11.32 -3.42
N LEU A 113 18.97 11.68 -4.58
CA LEU A 113 18.59 11.12 -5.85
C LEU A 113 18.71 9.58 -5.82
N ARG A 114 19.84 9.06 -5.35
CA ARG A 114 20.07 7.62 -5.22
C ARG A 114 19.09 6.95 -4.27
N MET A 115 18.78 7.61 -3.15
CA MET A 115 17.79 7.14 -2.17
C MET A 115 16.42 6.98 -2.82
N TYR A 116 15.95 8.03 -3.53
CA TYR A 116 14.63 8.00 -4.17
C TYR A 116 14.56 6.99 -5.31
N LEU A 117 15.60 6.86 -6.14
CA LEU A 117 15.63 5.85 -7.21
C LEU A 117 15.51 4.43 -6.65
N ARG A 118 16.20 4.12 -5.54
CA ARG A 118 16.09 2.82 -4.87
C ARG A 118 14.70 2.61 -4.23
N TRP A 119 14.12 3.67 -3.70
CA TRP A 119 12.77 3.59 -3.14
C TRP A 119 11.75 3.30 -4.24
N ILE A 120 11.82 3.99 -5.36
CA ILE A 120 10.98 3.79 -6.55
C ILE A 120 11.07 2.34 -7.05
N GLU A 121 12.29 1.83 -7.18
CA GLU A 121 12.54 0.46 -7.61
C GLU A 121 11.91 -0.58 -6.66
N ARG A 122 12.10 -0.41 -5.35
CA ARG A 122 11.54 -1.32 -4.34
C ARG A 122 10.01 -1.33 -4.32
N HIS A 123 9.38 -0.22 -4.70
CA HIS A 123 7.92 -0.11 -4.74
C HIS A 123 7.33 -0.43 -6.13
N GLY A 124 8.16 -0.87 -7.07
CA GLY A 124 7.72 -1.25 -8.42
C GLY A 124 7.26 -0.09 -9.29
N PHE A 125 7.61 1.14 -8.92
CA PHE A 125 7.34 2.31 -9.76
C PHE A 125 8.37 2.43 -10.89
N LYS A 126 7.96 3.14 -11.95
CA LYS A 126 8.84 3.46 -13.07
C LYS A 126 9.36 4.88 -12.91
N ALA A 127 10.70 5.06 -12.94
CA ALA A 127 11.34 6.36 -12.93
C ALA A 127 11.99 6.65 -14.26
N GLU A 128 11.95 7.89 -14.67
CA GLU A 128 12.68 8.42 -15.83
C GLU A 128 13.44 9.67 -15.39
N LEU A 129 14.74 9.68 -15.62
CA LEU A 129 15.58 10.85 -15.34
C LEU A 129 15.47 11.80 -16.51
N MET A 130 14.97 13.01 -16.24
CA MET A 130 14.79 14.05 -17.27
C MET A 130 16.06 14.86 -17.46
N GLU A 131 16.68 15.29 -16.32
CA GLU A 131 17.91 16.07 -16.29
C GLU A 131 18.73 15.68 -15.03
N VAL A 132 20.08 15.73 -15.15
CA VAL A 132 21.03 15.47 -14.05
C VAL A 132 22.14 16.52 -14.08
#